data_f458785b23e61c14cde5bd73bc74b077
#
_entry.id   f458785b23e61c14cde5bd73bc74b077
#
_cell.length_a   1.000
_cell.length_b   1.000
_cell.length_c   1.000
_cell.angle_alpha   90.00
_cell.angle_beta   90.00
_cell.angle_gamma   90.00
#
_symmetry.space_group_name_H-M   'P 1'
#
loop_
_entity.id
_entity.type
_entity.pdbx_description
1 polymer ?
#
loop_
_entity_poly.entity_id
_entity_poly.type
_entity_poly.pdbx_seq_one_letter_code
_entity_poly.pdbx_strand_id
1 'polypeptide(L)'
;MGPRHFRFAVPRSQRNDNFIDKSFTVMADLILKVLPTNQRAKEAFAYYRDGMSAQADGEYAEALDNYAEALKLEDDPNDRAFILYNMALVFASNGEHEKALEHYGQALDLNSKMPQALNNMAVIHHHLGSIAEEQGETDEADRRFDLAADFWTKAIRLAPNNYIEAQNWLKTSGRGSVDVYF
;
A
#
# COMPACT_ATOMS: atom_id res chain seq x y z
N MET A 1 -32.65 -14.43 -0.52
CA MET A 1 -32.00 -13.15 -0.25
C MET A 1 -30.55 -13.37 -0.61
N GLY A 2 -30.11 -12.88 -1.76
CA GLY A 2 -28.75 -13.09 -2.25
C GLY A 2 -27.74 -12.22 -1.51
N PRO A 3 -26.46 -12.63 -1.45
CA PRO A 3 -25.42 -11.88 -0.78
C PRO A 3 -25.23 -10.53 -1.47
N ARG A 4 -25.21 -9.47 -0.70
CA ARG A 4 -24.92 -8.14 -1.19
C ARG A 4 -23.42 -8.09 -1.53
N HIS A 5 -23.13 -8.05 -2.82
CA HIS A 5 -21.78 -7.79 -3.31
C HIS A 5 -21.32 -6.41 -2.81
N PHE A 6 -20.43 -6.39 -1.83
CA PHE A 6 -19.65 -5.20 -1.53
C PHE A 6 -18.67 -5.00 -2.68
N ARG A 7 -19.02 -4.13 -3.60
CA ARG A 7 -18.05 -3.58 -4.55
C ARG A 7 -17.10 -2.69 -3.76
N PHE A 8 -15.99 -3.25 -3.32
CA PHE A 8 -14.83 -2.42 -3.08
C PHE A 8 -14.40 -1.91 -4.45
N ALA A 9 -14.92 -0.76 -4.84
CA ALA A 9 -14.27 0.00 -5.88
C ALA A 9 -12.86 0.28 -5.36
N VAL A 10 -11.84 -0.27 -6.03
CA VAL A 10 -10.50 0.31 -5.96
C VAL A 10 -10.74 1.79 -6.13
N PRO A 11 -10.43 2.63 -5.13
CA PRO A 11 -10.80 4.02 -5.23
C PRO A 11 -10.09 4.58 -6.46
N ARG A 12 -10.84 4.82 -7.51
CA ARG A 12 -10.47 5.84 -8.47
C ARG A 12 -10.10 7.02 -7.61
N SER A 13 -8.84 7.40 -7.64
CA SER A 13 -8.29 8.58 -7.03
C SER A 13 -9.40 9.48 -6.49
N GLN A 14 -9.84 9.26 -5.26
CA GLN A 14 -10.55 10.29 -4.57
C GLN A 14 -9.52 11.35 -4.25
N ARG A 15 -9.73 12.51 -4.82
CA ARG A 15 -9.10 13.79 -4.52
C ARG A 15 -9.26 14.20 -3.05
N ASN A 16 -8.98 13.28 -2.17
CA ASN A 16 -8.94 13.50 -0.72
C ASN A 16 -7.63 13.06 -0.13
N ASP A 17 -6.82 13.43 -0.77
CA ASP A 17 -5.71 13.44 -0.89
C ASP A 17 -4.73 13.97 -0.15
N ASN A 18 -4.31 14.32 -0.26
CA ASN A 18 -3.36 15.37 -0.21
C ASN A 18 -2.90 15.86 1.17
N PHE A 19 -3.47 15.40 2.27
CA PHE A 19 -2.89 15.74 3.57
C PHE A 19 -1.60 14.93 3.83
N ILE A 20 -1.58 13.66 3.46
CA ILE A 20 -0.39 12.81 3.62
C ILE A 20 0.67 13.19 2.59
N ASP A 21 0.30 13.34 1.33
CA ASP A 21 1.23 13.71 0.26
C ASP A 21 1.80 15.13 0.45
N LYS A 22 0.99 16.10 0.81
CA LYS A 22 1.46 17.46 1.09
C LYS A 22 2.29 17.54 2.36
N SER A 23 1.98 16.78 3.40
CA SER A 23 2.78 16.74 4.61
C SER A 23 4.13 16.09 4.36
N PHE A 24 4.19 15.05 3.54
CA PHE A 24 5.45 14.41 3.15
C PHE A 24 6.31 15.34 2.30
N THR A 25 5.74 16.01 1.32
CA THR A 25 6.45 16.97 0.47
C THR A 25 6.97 18.13 1.30
N VAL A 26 6.18 18.69 2.21
CA VAL A 26 6.60 19.80 3.08
C VAL A 26 7.66 19.37 4.11
N MET A 27 7.52 18.18 4.70
CA MET A 27 8.53 17.64 5.61
C MET A 27 9.84 17.31 4.89
N ALA A 28 9.77 16.73 3.71
CA ALA A 28 10.96 16.44 2.91
C ALA A 28 11.68 17.71 2.46
N ASP A 29 10.98 18.75 2.04
CA ASP A 29 11.56 20.06 1.74
C ASP A 29 12.19 20.72 2.97
N LEU A 30 11.61 20.53 4.16
CA LEU A 30 12.14 21.07 5.41
C LEU A 30 13.43 20.33 5.84
N ILE A 31 13.45 19.01 5.73
CA ILE A 31 14.62 18.18 6.04
C ILE A 31 15.78 18.50 5.10
N LEU A 32 15.51 18.65 3.80
CA LEU A 32 16.53 19.02 2.81
C LEU A 32 17.15 20.41 3.06
N LYS A 33 16.43 21.32 3.72
CA LYS A 33 16.95 22.65 4.08
C LYS A 33 17.82 22.64 5.33
N VAL A 34 17.70 21.65 6.19
CA VAL A 34 18.30 21.64 7.54
C VAL A 34 19.50 20.67 7.63
N LEU A 35 19.58 19.64 6.81
CA LEU A 35 20.68 18.67 6.85
C LEU A 35 21.70 18.93 5.75
N PRO A 36 23.01 18.81 6.03
CA PRO A 36 24.05 18.75 5.02
C PRO A 36 23.97 17.40 4.32
N THR A 37 22.98 17.24 3.44
CA THR A 37 22.83 16.03 2.65
C THR A 37 23.91 15.97 1.58
N ASN A 38 24.53 14.79 1.43
CA ASN A 38 25.44 14.57 0.34
C ASN A 38 24.68 14.66 -1.01
N GLN A 39 25.42 14.83 -2.09
CA GLN A 39 24.86 14.99 -3.43
C GLN A 39 23.96 13.80 -3.82
N ARG A 40 24.34 12.59 -3.44
CA ARG A 40 23.62 11.35 -3.72
C ARG A 40 22.21 11.32 -3.09
N ALA A 41 22.10 11.76 -1.82
CA ALA A 41 20.79 11.84 -1.15
C ALA A 41 19.88 12.90 -1.79
N LYS A 42 20.43 14.01 -2.28
CA LYS A 42 19.67 15.03 -3.02
C LYS A 42 19.12 14.48 -4.34
N GLU A 43 19.94 13.72 -5.06
CA GLU A 43 19.53 13.07 -6.31
C GLU A 43 18.47 12.00 -6.06
N ALA A 44 18.64 11.15 -5.03
CA ALA A 44 17.64 10.18 -4.62
C ALA A 44 16.28 10.83 -4.36
N PHE A 45 16.30 11.91 -3.58
CA PHE A 45 15.07 12.66 -3.28
C PHE A 45 14.46 13.33 -4.51
N ALA A 46 15.27 13.88 -5.42
CA ALA A 46 14.77 14.47 -6.66
C ALA A 46 14.01 13.44 -7.50
N TYR A 47 14.61 12.25 -7.71
CA TYR A 47 13.94 11.16 -8.41
C TYR A 47 12.67 10.69 -7.69
N TYR A 48 12.70 10.56 -6.36
CA TYR A 48 11.51 10.18 -5.60
C TYR A 48 10.36 11.17 -5.79
N ARG A 49 10.64 12.48 -5.68
CA ARG A 49 9.65 13.54 -5.91
C ARG A 49 9.10 13.52 -7.33
N ASP A 50 9.98 13.35 -8.33
CA ASP A 50 9.58 13.31 -9.74
C ASP A 50 8.72 12.07 -10.03
N GLY A 51 9.05 10.94 -9.40
CA GLY A 51 8.21 9.72 -9.41
C GLY A 51 6.83 9.96 -8.82
N MET A 52 6.73 10.66 -7.69
CA MET A 52 5.43 11.02 -7.09
C MET A 52 4.61 11.95 -7.99
N SER A 53 5.25 12.89 -8.68
CA SER A 53 4.59 13.77 -9.63
C SER A 53 4.03 12.99 -10.81
N ALA A 54 4.85 12.15 -11.44
CA ALA A 54 4.44 11.30 -12.55
C ALA A 54 3.29 10.34 -12.14
N GLN A 55 3.36 9.76 -10.93
CA GLN A 55 2.29 8.93 -10.40
C GLN A 55 0.96 9.71 -10.25
N ALA A 56 1.03 10.95 -9.75
CA ALA A 56 -0.15 11.80 -9.59
C ALA A 56 -0.78 12.18 -10.94
N ASP A 57 0.04 12.31 -11.97
CA ASP A 57 -0.39 12.61 -13.33
C ASP A 57 -0.86 11.35 -14.11
N GLY A 58 -0.69 10.16 -13.52
CA GLY A 58 -1.05 8.87 -14.12
C GLY A 58 0.00 8.33 -15.09
N GLU A 59 1.18 8.94 -15.15
CA GLU A 59 2.31 8.53 -15.99
C GLU A 59 3.08 7.39 -15.30
N TYR A 60 2.44 6.21 -15.18
CA TYR A 60 2.91 5.11 -14.34
C TYR A 60 4.28 4.55 -14.73
N ALA A 61 4.59 4.51 -16.03
CA ALA A 61 5.90 4.04 -16.49
C ALA A 61 7.01 5.00 -16.02
N GLU A 62 6.82 6.30 -16.21
CA GLU A 62 7.74 7.33 -15.76
C GLU A 62 7.88 7.34 -14.22
N ALA A 63 6.77 7.14 -13.51
CA ALA A 63 6.80 7.03 -12.05
C ALA A 63 7.69 5.88 -11.59
N LEU A 64 7.54 4.68 -12.20
CA LEU A 64 8.34 3.51 -11.86
C LEU A 64 9.81 3.69 -12.19
N ASP A 65 10.14 4.32 -13.32
CA ASP A 65 11.53 4.62 -13.69
C ASP A 65 12.19 5.56 -12.67
N ASN A 66 11.50 6.63 -12.30
CA ASN A 66 11.98 7.57 -11.29
C ASN A 66 12.12 6.91 -9.90
N TYR A 67 11.16 6.11 -9.46
CA TYR A 67 11.29 5.37 -8.20
C TYR A 67 12.43 4.37 -8.23
N ALA A 68 12.68 3.71 -9.36
CA ALA A 68 13.83 2.78 -9.50
C ALA A 68 15.17 3.50 -9.39
N GLU A 69 15.31 4.70 -9.96
CA GLU A 69 16.52 5.52 -9.81
C GLU A 69 16.66 6.01 -8.36
N ALA A 70 15.59 6.47 -7.73
CA ALA A 70 15.60 6.84 -6.32
C ALA A 70 16.07 5.66 -5.44
N LEU A 71 15.54 4.46 -5.67
CA LEU A 71 15.87 3.26 -4.90
C LEU A 71 17.34 2.83 -5.03
N LYS A 72 17.99 3.07 -6.18
CA LYS A 72 19.43 2.81 -6.39
C LYS A 72 20.31 3.76 -5.59
N LEU A 73 19.83 4.98 -5.37
CA LEU A 73 20.60 6.04 -4.72
C LEU A 73 20.33 6.13 -3.22
N GLU A 74 19.17 5.65 -2.76
CA GLU A 74 18.76 5.72 -1.35
C GLU A 74 19.43 4.60 -0.53
N ASP A 75 20.01 4.97 0.60
CA ASP A 75 20.66 4.03 1.52
C ASP A 75 19.86 3.82 2.82
N ASP A 76 19.00 4.77 3.23
CA ASP A 76 18.18 4.63 4.44
C ASP A 76 17.09 3.57 4.25
N PRO A 77 16.99 2.55 5.14
CA PRO A 77 15.99 1.49 4.99
C PRO A 77 14.55 1.97 5.04
N ASN A 78 14.24 3.02 5.82
CA ASN A 78 12.88 3.53 5.90
C ASN A 78 12.47 4.26 4.62
N ASP A 79 13.39 5.10 4.09
CA ASP A 79 13.13 5.80 2.84
C ASP A 79 13.01 4.82 1.67
N ARG A 80 13.86 3.79 1.64
CA ARG A 80 13.73 2.66 0.69
C ARG A 80 12.38 1.95 0.82
N ALA A 81 11.89 1.73 2.05
CA ALA A 81 10.59 1.13 2.27
C ALA A 81 9.46 1.97 1.69
N PHE A 82 9.52 3.29 1.80
CA PHE A 82 8.54 4.20 1.22
C PHE A 82 8.59 4.23 -0.31
N ILE A 83 9.79 4.19 -0.91
CA ILE A 83 9.92 4.09 -2.37
C ILE A 83 9.26 2.80 -2.87
N LEU A 84 9.58 1.65 -2.26
CA LEU A 84 9.00 0.35 -2.61
C LEU A 84 7.47 0.33 -2.42
N TYR A 85 6.97 0.95 -1.36
CA TYR A 85 5.55 1.12 -1.13
C TYR A 85 4.86 1.89 -2.26
N ASN A 86 5.47 2.98 -2.74
CA ASN A 86 4.92 3.77 -3.85
C ASN A 86 4.98 3.01 -5.19
N MET A 87 6.06 2.26 -5.45
CA MET A 87 6.11 1.35 -6.61
C MET A 87 4.97 0.33 -6.55
N ALA A 88 4.71 -0.25 -5.37
CA ALA A 88 3.60 -1.18 -5.17
C ALA A 88 2.23 -0.53 -5.43
N LEU A 89 2.04 0.73 -5.03
CA LEU A 89 0.82 1.49 -5.35
C LEU A 89 0.62 1.65 -6.86
N VAL A 90 1.69 1.94 -7.60
CA VAL A 90 1.64 2.06 -9.07
C VAL A 90 1.27 0.72 -9.69
N PHE A 91 1.91 -0.38 -9.30
CA PHE A 91 1.57 -1.71 -9.80
C PHE A 91 0.12 -2.10 -9.48
N ALA A 92 -0.34 -1.83 -8.26
CA ALA A 92 -1.73 -2.09 -7.86
C ALA A 92 -2.72 -1.28 -8.71
N SER A 93 -2.44 -0.01 -8.97
CA SER A 93 -3.27 0.88 -9.80
C SER A 93 -3.34 0.41 -11.26
N ASN A 94 -2.28 -0.25 -11.72
CA ASN A 94 -2.18 -0.82 -13.07
C ASN A 94 -2.74 -2.25 -13.17
N GLY A 95 -3.26 -2.81 -12.08
CA GLY A 95 -3.80 -4.17 -12.03
C GLY A 95 -2.76 -5.28 -11.95
N GLU A 96 -1.48 -4.93 -11.77
CA GLU A 96 -0.36 -5.87 -11.66
C GLU A 96 -0.22 -6.36 -10.21
N HIS A 97 -1.25 -7.06 -9.72
CA HIS A 97 -1.41 -7.38 -8.30
C HIS A 97 -0.25 -8.18 -7.70
N GLU A 98 0.31 -9.15 -8.43
CA GLU A 98 1.43 -9.96 -7.92
C GLU A 98 2.70 -9.10 -7.73
N LYS A 99 2.99 -8.18 -8.65
CA LYS A 99 4.10 -7.24 -8.50
C LYS A 99 3.86 -6.28 -7.35
N ALA A 100 2.63 -5.82 -7.18
CA ALA A 100 2.27 -4.97 -6.04
C ALA A 100 2.51 -5.69 -4.72
N LEU A 101 2.05 -6.94 -4.57
CA LEU A 101 2.27 -7.75 -3.38
C LEU A 101 3.75 -7.97 -3.10
N GLU A 102 4.56 -8.24 -4.12
CA GLU A 102 6.01 -8.39 -3.99
C GLU A 102 6.66 -7.11 -3.42
N HIS A 103 6.36 -5.94 -4.00
CA HIS A 103 6.95 -4.67 -3.57
C HIS A 103 6.45 -4.23 -2.18
N TYR A 104 5.17 -4.46 -1.85
CA TYR A 104 4.70 -4.28 -0.46
C TYR A 104 5.43 -5.19 0.52
N GLY A 105 5.68 -6.45 0.14
CA GLY A 105 6.46 -7.39 0.95
C GLY A 105 7.86 -6.87 1.21
N GLN A 106 8.58 -6.46 0.15
CA GLN A 106 9.91 -5.86 0.27
C GLN A 106 9.91 -4.60 1.15
N ALA A 107 8.89 -3.75 1.04
CA ALA A 107 8.75 -2.58 1.90
C ALA A 107 8.59 -2.98 3.38
N LEU A 108 7.78 -3.99 3.67
CA LEU A 108 7.56 -4.51 5.02
C LEU A 108 8.78 -5.23 5.60
N ASP A 109 9.63 -5.83 4.77
CA ASP A 109 10.92 -6.41 5.19
C ASP A 109 11.88 -5.32 5.70
N LEU A 110 11.83 -4.12 5.11
CA LEU A 110 12.64 -2.98 5.55
C LEU A 110 11.99 -2.23 6.72
N ASN A 111 10.67 -2.08 6.70
CA ASN A 111 9.90 -1.43 7.75
C ASN A 111 8.60 -2.19 8.03
N SER A 112 8.60 -3.04 9.03
CA SER A 112 7.43 -3.86 9.41
C SER A 112 6.25 -3.06 9.99
N LYS A 113 6.44 -1.76 10.27
CA LYS A 113 5.43 -0.89 10.87
C LYS A 113 4.77 0.04 9.84
N MET A 114 4.32 -0.53 8.73
CA MET A 114 3.61 0.18 7.67
C MET A 114 2.16 -0.35 7.57
N PRO A 115 1.22 0.13 8.38
CA PRO A 115 -0.16 -0.37 8.36
C PRO A 115 -0.84 -0.15 7.02
N GLN A 116 -0.43 0.87 6.25
CA GLN A 116 -0.95 1.12 4.91
C GLN A 116 -0.56 0.01 3.92
N ALA A 117 0.70 -0.46 3.96
CA ALA A 117 1.16 -1.57 3.12
C ALA A 117 0.39 -2.86 3.45
N LEU A 118 0.25 -3.17 4.74
CA LEU A 118 -0.53 -4.32 5.20
C LEU A 118 -1.99 -4.24 4.75
N ASN A 119 -2.63 -3.08 4.89
CA ASN A 119 -4.00 -2.87 4.42
C ASN A 119 -4.12 -3.08 2.91
N ASN A 120 -3.20 -2.54 2.12
CA ASN A 120 -3.25 -2.65 0.67
C ASN A 120 -3.02 -4.10 0.20
N MET A 121 -2.15 -4.85 0.86
CA MET A 121 -2.00 -6.29 0.61
C MET A 121 -3.31 -7.04 0.90
N ALA A 122 -3.96 -6.73 2.01
CA ALA A 122 -5.24 -7.32 2.36
C ALA A 122 -6.32 -7.03 1.31
N VAL A 123 -6.39 -5.79 0.83
CA VAL A 123 -7.34 -5.37 -0.23
C VAL A 123 -7.10 -6.16 -1.51
N ILE A 124 -5.84 -6.35 -1.92
CA ILE A 124 -5.49 -7.14 -3.10
C ILE A 124 -5.91 -8.61 -2.90
N HIS A 125 -5.57 -9.22 -1.77
CA HIS A 125 -5.97 -10.60 -1.50
C HIS A 125 -7.49 -10.77 -1.44
N HIS A 126 -8.21 -9.85 -0.82
CA HIS A 126 -9.67 -9.86 -0.82
C HIS A 126 -10.25 -9.78 -2.24
N HIS A 127 -9.72 -8.90 -3.07
CA HIS A 127 -10.14 -8.76 -4.47
C HIS A 127 -9.89 -10.05 -5.26
N LEU A 128 -8.71 -10.65 -5.14
CA LEU A 128 -8.37 -11.91 -5.79
C LEU A 128 -9.24 -13.07 -5.27
N GLY A 129 -9.56 -13.07 -3.98
CA GLY A 129 -10.50 -14.03 -3.39
C GLY A 129 -11.90 -13.92 -3.97
N SER A 130 -12.39 -12.69 -4.17
CA SER A 130 -13.70 -12.47 -4.80
C SER A 130 -13.74 -12.94 -6.26
N ILE A 131 -12.65 -12.75 -7.00
CA ILE A 131 -12.54 -13.28 -8.37
C ILE A 131 -12.57 -14.81 -8.36
N ALA A 132 -11.82 -15.46 -7.49
CA ALA A 132 -11.80 -16.92 -7.36
C ALA A 132 -13.18 -17.45 -6.96
N GLU A 133 -13.89 -16.79 -6.05
CA GLU A 133 -15.26 -17.14 -5.66
C GLU A 133 -16.23 -17.07 -6.86
N GLU A 134 -16.16 -16.00 -7.66
CA GLU A 134 -16.97 -15.84 -8.88
C GLU A 134 -16.67 -16.93 -9.93
N GLN A 135 -15.44 -17.45 -9.95
CA GLN A 135 -15.01 -18.54 -10.84
C GLN A 135 -15.35 -19.94 -10.28
N GLY A 136 -15.85 -20.02 -9.06
CA GLY A 136 -16.17 -21.27 -8.37
C GLY A 136 -14.95 -21.99 -7.78
N GLU A 137 -13.82 -21.31 -7.69
CA GLU A 137 -12.56 -21.79 -7.11
C GLU A 137 -12.56 -21.60 -5.58
N THR A 138 -13.41 -22.34 -4.90
CA THR A 138 -13.73 -22.15 -3.48
C THR A 138 -12.49 -22.22 -2.57
N ASP A 139 -11.62 -23.19 -2.79
CA ASP A 139 -10.41 -23.37 -1.97
C ASP A 139 -9.43 -22.19 -2.13
N GLU A 140 -9.28 -21.68 -3.36
CA GLU A 140 -8.45 -20.50 -3.61
C GLU A 140 -9.08 -19.24 -3.04
N ALA A 141 -10.40 -19.08 -3.17
CA ALA A 141 -11.13 -17.97 -2.57
C ALA A 141 -10.93 -17.92 -1.05
N ASP A 142 -11.12 -19.06 -0.37
CA ASP A 142 -10.93 -19.16 1.07
C ASP A 142 -9.50 -18.83 1.49
N ARG A 143 -8.52 -19.38 0.78
CA ARG A 143 -7.10 -19.08 1.01
C ARG A 143 -6.79 -17.59 0.88
N ARG A 144 -7.31 -16.93 -0.14
CA ARG A 144 -7.13 -15.49 -0.38
C ARG A 144 -7.83 -14.64 0.70
N PHE A 145 -9.03 -15.02 1.10
CA PHE A 145 -9.75 -14.32 2.17
C PHE A 145 -9.06 -14.49 3.54
N ASP A 146 -8.48 -15.65 3.82
CA ASP A 146 -7.69 -15.85 5.05
C ASP A 146 -6.43 -14.97 5.06
N LEU A 147 -5.72 -14.86 3.94
CA LEU A 147 -4.59 -13.93 3.81
C LEU A 147 -5.03 -12.47 4.00
N ALA A 148 -6.16 -12.08 3.41
CA ALA A 148 -6.71 -10.74 3.63
C ALA A 148 -7.00 -10.47 5.11
N ALA A 149 -7.60 -11.45 5.80
CA ALA A 149 -7.90 -11.36 7.23
C ALA A 149 -6.63 -11.18 8.08
N ASP A 150 -5.58 -11.94 7.79
CA ASP A 150 -4.30 -11.85 8.48
C ASP A 150 -3.65 -10.48 8.31
N PHE A 151 -3.60 -9.96 7.08
CA PHE A 151 -3.01 -8.65 6.82
C PHE A 151 -3.82 -7.51 7.43
N TRP A 152 -5.17 -7.53 7.33
CA TRP A 152 -6.01 -6.54 8.00
C TRP A 152 -5.86 -6.59 9.51
N THR A 153 -5.80 -7.77 10.11
CA THR A 153 -5.56 -7.93 11.56
C THR A 153 -4.26 -7.27 11.99
N LYS A 154 -3.17 -7.47 11.21
CA LYS A 154 -1.88 -6.81 11.47
C LYS A 154 -1.96 -5.28 11.30
N ALA A 155 -2.64 -4.80 10.25
CA ALA A 155 -2.81 -3.37 10.01
C ALA A 155 -3.60 -2.70 11.15
N ILE A 156 -4.69 -3.31 11.59
CA ILE A 156 -5.54 -2.81 12.69
C ILE A 156 -4.77 -2.77 14.02
N ARG A 157 -3.95 -3.77 14.31
CA ARG A 157 -3.09 -3.76 15.52
C ARG A 157 -2.10 -2.59 15.53
N LEU A 158 -1.60 -2.18 14.36
CA LEU A 158 -0.71 -1.01 14.25
C LEU A 158 -1.46 0.32 14.28
N ALA A 159 -2.71 0.35 13.81
CA ALA A 159 -3.53 1.55 13.71
C ALA A 159 -5.02 1.23 14.03
N PRO A 160 -5.37 1.04 15.33
CA PRO A 160 -6.68 0.51 15.74
C PRO A 160 -7.88 1.36 15.35
N ASN A 161 -7.70 2.67 15.21
CA ASN A 161 -8.78 3.61 14.86
C ASN A 161 -8.98 3.78 13.35
N ASN A 162 -8.15 3.13 12.56
CA ASN A 162 -8.24 3.14 11.11
C ASN A 162 -8.93 1.85 10.61
N TYR A 163 -9.20 1.77 9.33
CA TYR A 163 -9.66 0.55 8.67
C TYR A 163 -10.99 -0.01 9.21
N ILE A 164 -11.97 0.85 9.50
CA ILE A 164 -13.29 0.47 10.04
C ILE A 164 -14.00 -0.54 9.14
N GLU A 165 -13.88 -0.40 7.82
CA GLU A 165 -14.48 -1.34 6.86
C GLU A 165 -13.85 -2.75 6.97
N ALA A 166 -12.54 -2.82 7.13
CA ALA A 166 -11.83 -4.07 7.35
C ALA A 166 -12.24 -4.72 8.69
N GLN A 167 -12.38 -3.93 9.76
CA GLN A 167 -12.88 -4.43 11.05
C GLN A 167 -14.29 -5.02 10.91
N ASN A 168 -15.18 -4.33 10.19
CA ASN A 168 -16.52 -4.81 9.93
C ASN A 168 -16.54 -6.10 9.11
N TRP A 169 -15.69 -6.18 8.08
CA TRP A 169 -15.57 -7.37 7.25
C TRP A 169 -15.05 -8.57 8.06
N LEU A 170 -13.99 -8.39 8.85
CA LEU A 170 -13.45 -9.44 9.73
C LEU A 170 -14.52 -10.00 10.67
N LYS A 171 -15.33 -9.10 11.25
CA LYS A 171 -16.41 -9.48 12.15
C LYS A 171 -17.53 -10.24 11.43
N THR A 172 -17.94 -9.78 10.27
CA THR A 172 -19.09 -10.37 9.54
C THR A 172 -18.74 -11.64 8.80
N SER A 173 -17.50 -11.81 8.36
CA SER A 173 -16.99 -13.03 7.73
C SER A 173 -16.65 -14.15 8.72
N GLY A 174 -16.57 -13.82 10.01
CA GLY A 174 -16.13 -14.76 11.06
C GLY A 174 -14.63 -15.06 11.01
N ARG A 175 -13.84 -14.31 10.22
CA ARG A 175 -12.39 -14.50 10.06
C ARG A 175 -11.57 -13.64 11.02
N GLY A 176 -12.20 -12.79 11.81
CA GLY A 176 -11.55 -11.96 12.83
C GLY A 176 -11.30 -12.73 14.12
N SER A 177 -10.09 -12.64 14.69
CA SER A 177 -9.85 -13.09 16.05
C SER A 177 -10.53 -12.15 17.05
N VAL A 178 -11.07 -12.70 18.15
CA VAL A 178 -11.76 -11.94 19.19
C VAL A 178 -10.88 -10.84 19.79
N ASP A 179 -9.56 -11.00 19.73
CA ASP A 179 -8.55 -10.10 20.30
C ASP A 179 -8.33 -8.79 19.52
N VAL A 180 -8.98 -8.62 18.37
CA VAL A 180 -8.83 -7.41 17.54
C VAL A 180 -9.82 -6.31 17.94
N TYR A 181 -10.77 -6.63 18.82
CA TYR A 181 -11.91 -5.75 19.16
C TYR A 181 -11.84 -5.11 20.56
N PHE A 182 -10.67 -5.25 21.25
CA PHE A 182 -10.50 -4.67 22.61
C PHE A 182 -9.22 -3.86 22.71
#